data_5d585ae0e540a4df3d6c2729250178d1
#
_entry.id   5d585ae0e540a4df3d6c2729250178d1
#
_cell.length_a   1.000
_cell.length_b   1.000
_cell.length_c   1.000
_cell.angle_alpha   90.00
_cell.angle_beta   90.00
_cell.angle_gamma   90.00
#
_symmetry.space_group_name_H-M   'P 1'
#
loop_
_entity.id
_entity.type
_entity.pdbx_description
1 polymer ?
#
loop_
_entity_poly.entity_id
_entity_poly.type
_entity_poly.pdbx_seq_one_letter_code
_entity_poly.pdbx_strand_id
1 'polypeptide(L)'
;NNFVQPSEVIEEYSADAFRQAIALGGHPGSDIQFQWKEVISASRFLTKLWNIVRFSSTHFYNDLPSLQNPAYRNADWWLFSKLNSLITEVSQDMDHYRFDSALRKLRDFIWHDLADNYIELVKGRIYGEQTPEKSAALHTLYVTLRALIVMLSPFTPFISEELYSRLPQTTSSVHKSPWPIPIPDAPDIDLSGEIIINIAQSVRSWKANSGLALNEKISNVEVYVQGQESIDTLDLSAAINAPISLKSGKPDLILIPSDVEIDYSLIGPTFREKSDTVVSAIKKLPLSEIKLQLETNGI
;
A
#
# COMPACT_ATOMS: atom_id res chain seq x y z
N ASN A 1 16.73 -19.54 -29.82
CA ASN A 1 17.65 -19.68 -28.67
C ASN A 1 16.98 -19.08 -27.45
N ASN A 2 16.64 -19.92 -26.48
CA ASN A 2 16.07 -19.48 -25.17
C ASN A 2 17.19 -19.18 -24.14
N PHE A 3 18.37 -18.80 -24.61
CA PHE A 3 19.50 -18.51 -23.74
C PHE A 3 19.64 -16.99 -23.63
N VAL A 4 19.52 -16.47 -22.42
CA VAL A 4 19.78 -15.08 -22.09
C VAL A 4 21.07 -15.01 -21.30
N GLN A 5 22.04 -14.20 -21.73
CA GLN A 5 23.27 -14.02 -20.98
C GLN A 5 23.04 -13.11 -19.78
N PRO A 6 23.46 -13.51 -18.56
CA PRO A 6 23.34 -12.65 -17.38
C PRO A 6 23.95 -11.26 -17.56
N SER A 7 25.05 -11.15 -18.33
CA SER A 7 25.69 -9.86 -18.63
C SER A 7 24.76 -8.89 -19.33
N GLU A 8 23.98 -9.34 -20.32
CA GLU A 8 23.01 -8.48 -21.06
C GLU A 8 21.97 -7.87 -20.12
N VAL A 9 21.45 -8.72 -19.18
CA VAL A 9 20.45 -8.26 -18.21
C VAL A 9 21.06 -7.26 -17.21
N ILE A 10 22.29 -7.51 -16.76
CA ILE A 10 22.97 -6.65 -15.78
C ILE A 10 23.35 -5.31 -16.39
N GLU A 11 23.79 -5.29 -17.64
CA GLU A 11 24.14 -4.03 -18.35
C GLU A 11 22.90 -3.14 -18.56
N GLU A 12 21.75 -3.73 -18.89
CA GLU A 12 20.53 -2.96 -19.19
C GLU A 12 19.76 -2.54 -17.92
N TYR A 13 19.69 -3.40 -16.89
CA TYR A 13 18.81 -3.18 -15.73
C TYR A 13 19.53 -3.10 -14.40
N SER A 14 20.40 -3.97 -14.06
CA SER A 14 21.29 -4.10 -12.89
C SER A 14 21.33 -5.54 -12.35
N ALA A 15 22.39 -5.85 -11.61
CA ALA A 15 22.53 -7.15 -10.94
C ALA A 15 21.38 -7.39 -9.92
N ASP A 16 20.96 -6.37 -9.17
CA ASP A 16 19.88 -6.50 -8.19
C ASP A 16 18.52 -6.73 -8.83
N ALA A 17 18.23 -6.12 -9.98
CA ALA A 17 16.99 -6.39 -10.72
C ALA A 17 16.96 -7.83 -11.24
N PHE A 18 18.09 -8.31 -11.77
CA PHE A 18 18.22 -9.70 -12.21
C PHE A 18 18.06 -10.69 -11.05
N ARG A 19 18.72 -10.44 -9.91
CA ARG A 19 18.60 -11.27 -8.69
C ARG A 19 17.16 -11.37 -8.19
N GLN A 20 16.43 -10.26 -8.17
CA GLN A 20 15.00 -10.25 -7.81
C GLN A 20 14.17 -11.08 -8.79
N ALA A 21 14.38 -10.91 -10.10
CA ALA A 21 13.63 -11.66 -11.11
C ALA A 21 13.84 -13.17 -10.96
N ILE A 22 15.07 -13.61 -10.66
CA ILE A 22 15.37 -15.03 -10.38
C ILE A 22 14.69 -15.49 -9.09
N ALA A 23 14.82 -14.73 -7.99
CA ALA A 23 14.21 -15.09 -6.71
C ALA A 23 12.67 -15.17 -6.76
N LEU A 24 12.02 -14.36 -7.60
CA LEU A 24 10.57 -14.38 -7.80
C LEU A 24 10.10 -15.46 -8.79
N GLY A 25 11.01 -16.00 -9.60
CA GLY A 25 10.69 -16.87 -10.73
C GLY A 25 10.24 -18.28 -10.38
N GLY A 26 10.43 -18.75 -9.15
CA GLY A 26 10.01 -20.08 -8.75
C GLY A 26 10.40 -20.48 -7.34
N HIS A 27 9.82 -21.58 -6.88
CA HIS A 27 10.16 -22.21 -5.60
C HIS A 27 11.39 -23.12 -5.74
N PRO A 28 12.11 -23.43 -4.66
CA PRO A 28 13.14 -24.45 -4.68
C PRO A 28 12.61 -25.78 -5.23
N GLY A 29 13.28 -26.33 -6.24
CA GLY A 29 12.89 -27.59 -6.89
C GLY A 29 11.95 -27.43 -8.10
N SER A 30 11.57 -26.22 -8.48
CA SER A 30 10.87 -25.94 -9.74
C SER A 30 11.79 -25.29 -10.78
N ASP A 31 11.50 -25.54 -12.06
CA ASP A 31 12.19 -24.85 -13.14
C ASP A 31 11.80 -23.37 -13.18
N ILE A 32 12.81 -22.51 -13.20
CA ILE A 32 12.61 -21.06 -13.30
C ILE A 32 12.54 -20.67 -14.77
N GLN A 33 11.38 -20.14 -15.19
CA GLN A 33 11.24 -19.55 -16.51
C GLN A 33 11.66 -18.07 -16.46
N PHE A 34 12.76 -17.73 -17.10
CA PHE A 34 13.19 -16.35 -17.23
C PHE A 34 12.19 -15.53 -18.05
N GLN A 35 11.79 -14.37 -17.52
CA GLN A 35 10.88 -13.44 -18.20
C GLN A 35 11.39 -12.01 -18.04
N TRP A 36 11.61 -11.33 -19.15
CA TRP A 36 12.03 -9.92 -19.17
C TRP A 36 11.11 -9.00 -18.38
N LYS A 37 9.80 -9.26 -18.42
CA LYS A 37 8.81 -8.47 -17.64
C LYS A 37 9.10 -8.46 -16.14
N GLU A 38 9.66 -9.55 -15.60
CA GLU A 38 9.99 -9.64 -14.16
C GLU A 38 11.22 -8.79 -13.85
N VAL A 39 12.22 -8.75 -14.73
CA VAL A 39 13.39 -7.88 -14.60
C VAL A 39 12.98 -6.41 -14.65
N ILE A 40 12.13 -6.05 -15.62
CA ILE A 40 11.59 -4.68 -15.74
C ILE A 40 10.81 -4.28 -14.49
N SER A 41 9.96 -5.18 -13.98
CA SER A 41 9.20 -4.97 -12.75
C SER A 41 10.13 -4.78 -11.54
N ALA A 42 11.18 -5.60 -11.42
CA ALA A 42 12.19 -5.48 -10.39
C ALA A 42 12.94 -4.15 -10.47
N SER A 43 13.37 -3.73 -11.65
CA SER A 43 14.05 -2.45 -11.87
C SER A 43 13.17 -1.24 -11.44
N ARG A 44 11.88 -1.27 -11.79
CA ARG A 44 10.91 -0.24 -11.36
C ARG A 44 10.74 -0.22 -9.84
N PHE A 45 10.69 -1.39 -9.21
CA PHE A 45 10.63 -1.50 -7.76
C PHE A 45 11.87 -0.91 -7.09
N LEU A 46 13.07 -1.22 -7.58
CA LEU A 46 14.33 -0.65 -7.05
C LEU A 46 14.36 0.88 -7.19
N THR A 47 13.86 1.40 -8.31
CA THR A 47 13.73 2.85 -8.51
C THR A 47 12.75 3.47 -7.50
N LYS A 48 11.61 2.82 -7.23
CA LYS A 48 10.66 3.30 -6.22
C LYS A 48 11.29 3.28 -4.82
N LEU A 49 11.96 2.18 -4.44
CA LEU A 49 12.67 2.06 -3.16
C LEU A 49 13.73 3.15 -2.99
N TRP A 50 14.55 3.38 -4.03
CA TRP A 50 15.53 4.47 -4.06
C TRP A 50 14.89 5.83 -3.78
N ASN A 51 13.79 6.14 -4.45
CA ASN A 51 13.10 7.41 -4.30
C ASN A 51 12.50 7.58 -2.90
N ILE A 52 11.96 6.51 -2.30
CA ILE A 52 11.43 6.52 -0.92
C ILE A 52 12.56 6.84 0.06
N VAL A 53 13.69 6.14 -0.02
CA VAL A 53 14.82 6.36 0.88
C VAL A 53 15.42 7.75 0.66
N ARG A 54 15.58 8.19 -0.59
CA ARG A 54 16.07 9.54 -0.90
C ARG A 54 15.18 10.62 -0.30
N PHE A 55 13.86 10.50 -0.48
CA PHE A 55 12.89 11.40 0.14
C PHE A 55 13.04 11.43 1.66
N SER A 56 13.07 10.27 2.29
CA SER A 56 13.14 10.13 3.74
C SER A 56 14.44 10.67 4.31
N SER A 57 15.57 10.38 3.65
CA SER A 57 16.91 10.80 4.08
C SER A 57 17.04 12.32 4.17
N THR A 58 16.40 13.09 3.28
CA THR A 58 16.43 14.55 3.33
C THR A 58 15.84 15.12 4.62
N HIS A 59 14.93 14.37 5.26
CA HIS A 59 14.29 14.79 6.51
C HIS A 59 15.02 14.24 7.76
N PHE A 60 15.78 13.15 7.64
CA PHE A 60 16.51 12.56 8.77
C PHE A 60 17.71 13.38 9.24
N TYR A 61 18.41 14.07 8.34
CA TYR A 61 19.66 14.77 8.68
C TYR A 61 19.46 15.96 9.62
N ASN A 62 18.29 16.58 9.60
CA ASN A 62 18.01 17.74 10.43
C ASN A 62 17.31 17.39 11.74
N ASP A 63 16.66 16.24 11.82
CA ASP A 63 15.62 15.98 12.81
C ASP A 63 15.57 14.51 13.30
N LEU A 64 16.70 13.77 13.32
CA LEU A 64 16.67 12.49 14.02
C LEU A 64 16.34 12.75 15.49
N PRO A 65 15.13 12.41 15.91
CA PRO A 65 14.69 12.78 17.23
C PRO A 65 15.48 12.02 18.28
N SER A 66 15.88 12.71 19.31
CA SER A 66 16.08 12.04 20.58
C SER A 66 14.76 11.41 20.97
N LEU A 67 14.71 10.10 21.05
CA LEU A 67 13.54 9.27 21.33
C LEU A 67 12.94 9.44 22.74
N GLN A 68 13.03 10.61 23.31
CA GLN A 68 12.39 10.90 24.57
C GLN A 68 10.90 11.19 24.33
N ASN A 69 10.06 10.18 24.54
CA ASN A 69 8.60 10.20 24.43
C ASN A 69 8.05 10.62 23.06
N PRO A 70 8.22 9.80 22.01
CA PRO A 70 7.64 10.09 20.72
C PRO A 70 6.11 10.07 20.79
N ALA A 71 5.46 11.11 20.28
CA ALA A 71 4.00 11.18 20.20
C ALA A 71 3.48 10.42 18.98
N TYR A 72 3.54 9.07 19.03
CA TYR A 72 3.01 8.23 17.97
C TYR A 72 1.50 8.38 17.82
N ARG A 73 1.04 8.37 16.58
CA ARG A 73 -0.38 8.39 16.20
C ARG A 73 -0.82 7.04 15.63
N ASN A 74 -2.10 6.91 15.35
CA ASN A 74 -2.68 5.68 14.80
C ASN A 74 -1.94 5.20 13.52
N ALA A 75 -1.56 6.12 12.63
CA ALA A 75 -0.80 5.75 11.42
C ALA A 75 0.56 5.12 11.76
N ASP A 76 1.26 5.63 12.79
CA ASP A 76 2.57 5.12 13.21
C ASP A 76 2.44 3.72 13.83
N TRP A 77 1.47 3.53 14.72
CA TRP A 77 1.19 2.23 15.34
C TRP A 77 0.73 1.20 14.32
N TRP A 78 -0.10 1.61 13.36
CA TRP A 78 -0.50 0.75 12.25
C TRP A 78 0.71 0.25 11.45
N LEU A 79 1.64 1.14 11.07
CA LEU A 79 2.81 0.72 10.32
C LEU A 79 3.72 -0.20 11.13
N PHE A 80 3.89 0.04 12.42
CA PHE A 80 4.66 -0.84 13.31
C PHE A 80 4.02 -2.21 13.47
N SER A 81 2.70 -2.28 13.62
CA SER A 81 1.95 -3.54 13.65
C SER A 81 2.15 -4.35 12.36
N LYS A 82 1.99 -3.70 11.21
CA LYS A 82 2.25 -4.32 9.89
C LYS A 82 3.72 -4.77 9.74
N LEU A 83 4.66 -3.96 10.19
CA LEU A 83 6.09 -4.29 10.13
C LEU A 83 6.42 -5.49 11.01
N ASN A 84 5.86 -5.59 12.21
CA ASN A 84 6.06 -6.73 13.10
C ASN A 84 5.55 -8.04 12.48
N SER A 85 4.37 -8.00 11.87
CA SER A 85 3.84 -9.13 11.11
C SER A 85 4.76 -9.51 9.95
N LEU A 86 5.22 -8.52 9.18
CA LEU A 86 6.15 -8.73 8.06
C LEU A 86 7.47 -9.35 8.51
N ILE A 87 8.09 -8.83 9.59
CA ILE A 87 9.35 -9.37 10.13
C ILE A 87 9.17 -10.85 10.48
N THR A 88 8.08 -11.18 11.16
CA THR A 88 7.79 -12.56 11.57
C THR A 88 7.60 -13.46 10.36
N GLU A 89 6.77 -13.07 9.41
CA GLU A 89 6.45 -13.87 8.23
C GLU A 89 7.65 -14.03 7.29
N VAL A 90 8.42 -12.95 7.06
CA VAL A 90 9.62 -13.01 6.22
C VAL A 90 10.68 -13.89 6.86
N SER A 91 10.86 -13.81 8.20
CA SER A 91 11.79 -14.69 8.92
C SER A 91 11.42 -16.16 8.75
N GLN A 92 10.14 -16.51 8.93
CA GLN A 92 9.64 -17.87 8.70
C GLN A 92 9.82 -18.34 7.26
N ASP A 93 9.57 -17.46 6.29
CA ASP A 93 9.76 -17.78 4.87
C ASP A 93 11.25 -18.03 4.55
N MET A 94 12.15 -17.21 5.09
CA MET A 94 13.60 -17.38 4.92
C MET A 94 14.10 -18.69 5.56
N ASP A 95 13.65 -19.04 6.76
CA ASP A 95 13.99 -20.28 7.45
C ASP A 95 13.52 -21.53 6.69
N HIS A 96 12.42 -21.41 5.93
CA HIS A 96 11.88 -22.49 5.11
C HIS A 96 12.31 -22.41 3.64
N TYR A 97 13.28 -21.56 3.29
CA TYR A 97 13.78 -21.35 1.93
C TYR A 97 12.70 -20.89 0.91
N ARG A 98 11.63 -20.28 1.39
CA ARG A 98 10.56 -19.69 0.53
C ARG A 98 10.92 -18.26 0.11
N PHE A 99 12.01 -18.13 -0.63
CA PHE A 99 12.58 -16.83 -0.99
C PHE A 99 11.67 -15.98 -1.86
N ASP A 100 10.89 -16.59 -2.74
CA ASP A 100 9.90 -15.89 -3.57
C ASP A 100 8.77 -15.29 -2.72
N SER A 101 8.26 -16.04 -1.72
CA SER A 101 7.24 -15.56 -0.78
C SER A 101 7.76 -14.41 0.06
N ALA A 102 8.95 -14.55 0.65
CA ALA A 102 9.59 -13.49 1.43
C ALA A 102 9.76 -12.20 0.61
N LEU A 103 10.29 -12.31 -0.60
CA LEU A 103 10.51 -11.14 -1.46
C LEU A 103 9.20 -10.51 -1.94
N ARG A 104 8.15 -11.28 -2.25
CA ARG A 104 6.82 -10.75 -2.58
C ARG A 104 6.25 -9.92 -1.44
N LYS A 105 6.26 -10.45 -0.22
CA LYS A 105 5.77 -9.73 0.98
C LYS A 105 6.53 -8.42 1.23
N LEU A 106 7.86 -8.45 1.09
CA LEU A 106 8.68 -7.23 1.21
C LEU A 106 8.31 -6.18 0.15
N ARG A 107 8.11 -6.60 -1.09
CA ARG A 107 7.74 -5.70 -2.18
C ARG A 107 6.34 -5.11 -1.99
N ASP A 108 5.38 -5.94 -1.60
CA ASP A 108 3.99 -5.52 -1.36
C ASP A 108 3.91 -4.52 -0.22
N PHE A 109 4.59 -4.78 0.90
CA PHE A 109 4.66 -3.86 2.03
C PHE A 109 5.29 -2.51 1.63
N ILE A 110 6.43 -2.52 0.92
CA ILE A 110 7.11 -1.29 0.49
C ILE A 110 6.24 -0.49 -0.46
N TRP A 111 5.56 -1.18 -1.37
CA TRP A 111 4.76 -0.51 -2.40
C TRP A 111 3.47 0.03 -1.83
N HIS A 112 2.71 -0.79 -1.12
CA HIS A 112 1.36 -0.46 -0.69
C HIS A 112 1.32 0.12 0.72
N ASP A 113 1.83 -0.60 1.72
CA ASP A 113 1.71 -0.16 3.11
C ASP A 113 2.57 1.08 3.38
N LEU A 114 3.83 1.04 2.96
CA LEU A 114 4.75 2.16 3.22
C LEU A 114 4.51 3.33 2.27
N ALA A 115 4.61 3.11 0.93
CA ALA A 115 4.63 4.22 -0.03
C ALA A 115 3.23 4.77 -0.30
N ASP A 116 2.26 3.91 -0.66
CA ASP A 116 0.95 4.37 -1.09
C ASP A 116 0.05 4.78 0.08
N ASN A 117 0.30 4.26 1.29
CA ASN A 117 -0.52 4.55 2.47
C ASN A 117 0.23 5.41 3.50
N TYR A 118 1.23 4.86 4.19
CA TYR A 118 1.83 5.55 5.34
C TYR A 118 2.45 6.89 4.96
N ILE A 119 3.34 6.92 3.96
CA ILE A 119 4.02 8.16 3.57
C ILE A 119 3.00 9.23 3.16
N GLU A 120 1.96 8.85 2.42
CA GLU A 120 0.92 9.80 2.01
C GLU A 120 0.11 10.36 3.20
N LEU A 121 -0.14 9.55 4.22
CA LEU A 121 -0.81 10.01 5.45
C LEU A 121 0.04 10.98 6.24
N VAL A 122 1.33 10.70 6.40
CA VAL A 122 2.20 11.47 7.30
C VAL A 122 2.91 12.64 6.62
N LYS A 123 2.73 12.83 5.32
CA LYS A 123 3.34 13.97 4.58
C LYS A 123 3.05 15.31 5.24
N GLY A 124 1.83 15.54 5.72
CA GLY A 124 1.47 16.78 6.41
C GLY A 124 2.34 17.03 7.63
N ARG A 125 2.64 16.00 8.41
CA ARG A 125 3.56 16.09 9.57
C ARG A 125 5.01 16.29 9.12
N ILE A 126 5.47 15.53 8.12
CA ILE A 126 6.87 15.57 7.65
C ILE A 126 7.24 16.95 7.12
N TYR A 127 6.35 17.58 6.36
CA TYR A 127 6.56 18.93 5.81
C TYR A 127 6.18 20.05 6.76
N GLY A 128 5.48 19.76 7.85
CA GLY A 128 5.04 20.73 8.85
C GLY A 128 6.17 21.23 9.77
N GLU A 129 5.77 22.00 10.77
CA GLU A 129 6.67 22.51 11.81
C GLU A 129 7.26 21.37 12.66
N GLN A 130 8.36 21.67 13.35
CA GLN A 130 9.00 20.72 14.24
C GLN A 130 8.13 20.48 15.50
N THR A 131 7.54 19.30 15.58
CA THR A 131 6.67 18.86 16.68
C THR A 131 7.03 17.44 17.13
N PRO A 132 6.59 17.02 18.32
CA PRO A 132 6.78 15.62 18.78
C PRO A 132 6.17 14.59 17.82
N GLU A 133 5.05 14.94 17.17
CA GLU A 133 4.36 14.07 16.20
C GLU A 133 5.13 13.95 14.88
N LYS A 134 5.78 15.04 14.41
CA LYS A 134 6.71 14.98 13.27
C LYS A 134 7.88 14.07 13.61
N SER A 135 8.45 14.24 14.79
CA SER A 135 9.54 13.40 15.29
C SER A 135 9.14 11.92 15.34
N ALA A 136 7.92 11.62 15.79
CA ALA A 136 7.37 10.27 15.81
C ALA A 136 7.25 9.69 14.38
N ALA A 137 6.70 10.45 13.43
CA ALA A 137 6.58 10.02 12.05
C ALA A 137 7.95 9.74 11.39
N LEU A 138 8.93 10.61 11.60
CA LEU A 138 10.30 10.41 11.10
C LEU A 138 10.97 9.20 11.73
N HIS A 139 10.77 8.97 13.03
CA HIS A 139 11.28 7.78 13.71
C HIS A 139 10.66 6.50 13.16
N THR A 140 9.33 6.47 13.02
CA THR A 140 8.61 5.33 12.43
C THR A 140 9.13 5.01 11.04
N LEU A 141 9.32 6.04 10.22
CA LEU A 141 9.86 5.89 8.87
C LEU A 141 11.31 5.38 8.87
N TYR A 142 12.15 5.91 9.77
CA TYR A 142 13.55 5.48 9.91
C TYR A 142 13.67 4.01 10.33
N VAL A 143 12.95 3.60 11.38
CA VAL A 143 12.96 2.21 11.87
C VAL A 143 12.46 1.25 10.81
N THR A 144 11.37 1.61 10.14
CA THR A 144 10.77 0.81 9.07
C THR A 144 11.73 0.65 7.90
N LEU A 145 12.31 1.73 7.38
CA LEU A 145 13.25 1.68 6.26
C LEU A 145 14.50 0.87 6.60
N ARG A 146 15.05 1.05 7.80
CA ARG A 146 16.21 0.26 8.25
C ARG A 146 15.90 -1.23 8.26
N ALA A 147 14.77 -1.63 8.81
CA ALA A 147 14.36 -3.04 8.84
C ALA A 147 14.16 -3.61 7.43
N LEU A 148 13.47 -2.89 6.56
CA LEU A 148 13.22 -3.30 5.18
C LEU A 148 14.50 -3.47 4.37
N ILE A 149 15.45 -2.52 4.49
CA ILE A 149 16.73 -2.58 3.78
C ILE A 149 17.57 -3.79 4.24
N VAL A 150 17.58 -4.07 5.54
CA VAL A 150 18.24 -5.28 6.07
C VAL A 150 17.60 -6.55 5.52
N MET A 151 16.27 -6.67 5.55
CA MET A 151 15.55 -7.83 5.02
C MET A 151 15.68 -8.00 3.50
N LEU A 152 15.86 -6.90 2.76
CA LEU A 152 16.10 -6.94 1.30
C LEU A 152 17.53 -7.31 0.94
N SER A 153 18.50 -7.12 1.83
CA SER A 153 19.93 -7.26 1.52
C SER A 153 20.34 -8.64 0.96
N PRO A 154 19.72 -9.78 1.32
CA PRO A 154 20.02 -11.06 0.68
C PRO A 154 19.59 -11.12 -0.80
N PHE A 155 18.56 -10.38 -1.17
CA PHE A 155 18.00 -10.34 -2.52
C PHE A 155 18.65 -9.28 -3.39
N THR A 156 18.91 -8.10 -2.82
CA THR A 156 19.39 -6.91 -3.51
C THR A 156 20.60 -6.30 -2.79
N PRO A 157 21.75 -7.01 -2.78
CA PRO A 157 22.89 -6.65 -1.94
C PRO A 157 23.47 -5.27 -2.25
N PHE A 158 23.52 -4.87 -3.52
CA PHE A 158 24.19 -3.65 -3.92
C PHE A 158 23.38 -2.39 -3.55
N ILE A 159 22.10 -2.35 -3.93
CA ILE A 159 21.24 -1.22 -3.60
C ILE A 159 21.00 -1.13 -2.08
N SER A 160 20.86 -2.29 -1.40
CA SER A 160 20.68 -2.31 0.05
C SER A 160 21.86 -1.71 0.79
N GLU A 161 23.08 -2.00 0.38
CA GLU A 161 24.29 -1.40 0.95
C GLU A 161 24.31 0.10 0.74
N GLU A 162 24.05 0.57 -0.48
CA GLU A 162 24.03 1.99 -0.80
C GLU A 162 22.93 2.74 -0.03
N LEU A 163 21.71 2.17 0.04
CA LEU A 163 20.60 2.79 0.77
C LEU A 163 20.84 2.80 2.29
N TYR A 164 21.42 1.73 2.81
CA TYR A 164 21.76 1.63 4.22
C TYR A 164 22.77 2.69 4.65
N SER A 165 23.81 2.93 3.82
CA SER A 165 24.81 3.96 4.08
C SER A 165 24.24 5.39 4.10
N ARG A 166 23.07 5.60 3.50
CA ARG A 166 22.35 6.90 3.50
C ARG A 166 21.46 7.11 4.72
N LEU A 167 21.23 6.07 5.51
CA LEU A 167 20.51 6.20 6.76
C LEU A 167 21.47 6.73 7.85
N PRO A 168 20.99 7.62 8.73
CA PRO A 168 21.81 8.11 9.83
C PRO A 168 22.16 6.99 10.83
N GLN A 169 23.23 7.19 11.60
CA GLN A 169 23.73 6.26 12.63
C GLN A 169 24.12 4.85 12.13
N THR A 170 24.31 4.66 10.84
CA THR A 170 24.84 3.42 10.28
C THR A 170 26.36 3.51 10.21
N THR A 171 27.06 2.64 10.94
CA THR A 171 28.53 2.65 11.03
C THR A 171 29.21 1.46 10.38
N SER A 172 28.41 0.51 9.87
CA SER A 172 28.90 -0.73 9.28
C SER A 172 28.06 -1.09 8.05
N SER A 173 28.54 -2.09 7.28
CA SER A 173 27.80 -2.64 6.15
C SER A 173 26.46 -3.23 6.57
N VAL A 174 25.44 -3.11 5.72
CA VAL A 174 24.13 -3.75 5.90
C VAL A 174 24.27 -5.26 6.08
N HIS A 175 25.24 -5.87 5.41
CA HIS A 175 25.48 -7.31 5.45
C HIS A 175 26.05 -7.82 6.79
N LYS A 176 26.43 -6.90 7.68
CA LYS A 176 26.84 -7.20 9.07
C LYS A 176 25.79 -6.79 10.09
N SER A 177 24.68 -6.21 9.64
CA SER A 177 23.61 -5.78 10.53
C SER A 177 22.83 -6.99 11.05
N PRO A 178 22.41 -6.96 12.32
CA PRO A 178 21.51 -7.99 12.83
C PRO A 178 20.18 -7.98 12.09
N TRP A 179 19.59 -9.17 11.94
CA TRP A 179 18.24 -9.29 11.41
C TRP A 179 17.26 -8.54 12.28
N PRO A 180 16.26 -7.84 11.71
CA PRO A 180 15.33 -7.05 12.50
C PRO A 180 14.47 -7.95 13.40
N ILE A 181 14.16 -7.42 14.57
CA ILE A 181 13.25 -8.03 15.53
C ILE A 181 11.98 -7.18 15.61
N PRO A 182 10.84 -7.78 15.99
CA PRO A 182 9.61 -7.04 16.21
C PRO A 182 9.79 -5.86 17.16
N ILE A 183 9.10 -4.77 16.88
CA ILE A 183 9.15 -3.54 17.67
C ILE A 183 8.36 -3.76 18.96
N PRO A 184 8.98 -3.58 20.13
CA PRO A 184 8.28 -3.68 21.39
C PRO A 184 7.12 -2.69 21.47
N ASP A 185 6.09 -3.05 22.24
CA ASP A 185 4.91 -2.22 22.53
C ASP A 185 4.03 -1.86 21.33
N ALA A 186 4.38 -2.28 20.12
CA ALA A 186 3.46 -2.16 19.00
C ALA A 186 2.32 -3.18 19.14
N PRO A 187 1.06 -2.78 18.90
CA PRO A 187 -0.07 -3.69 18.98
C PRO A 187 0.04 -4.77 17.89
N ASP A 188 -0.47 -5.98 18.17
CA ASP A 188 -0.53 -7.03 17.14
C ASP A 188 -1.39 -6.62 15.94
N ILE A 189 -2.50 -5.93 16.22
CA ILE A 189 -3.39 -5.34 15.22
C ILE A 189 -3.80 -3.96 15.69
N ASP A 190 -3.61 -2.93 14.86
CA ASP A 190 -4.15 -1.59 15.11
C ASP A 190 -5.40 -1.34 14.25
N LEU A 191 -6.57 -1.63 14.83
CA LEU A 191 -7.86 -1.43 14.16
C LEU A 191 -8.12 0.04 13.83
N SER A 192 -7.71 0.97 14.69
CA SER A 192 -7.89 2.40 14.44
C SER A 192 -7.08 2.86 13.24
N GLY A 193 -5.86 2.37 13.10
CA GLY A 193 -5.01 2.63 11.94
C GLY A 193 -5.57 1.99 10.66
N GLU A 194 -6.06 0.75 10.71
CA GLU A 194 -6.71 0.11 9.55
C GLU A 194 -7.92 0.92 9.05
N ILE A 195 -8.74 1.44 9.96
CA ILE A 195 -9.89 2.29 9.60
C ILE A 195 -9.42 3.55 8.86
N ILE A 196 -8.39 4.23 9.37
CA ILE A 196 -7.82 5.44 8.75
C ILE A 196 -7.33 5.15 7.33
N ILE A 197 -6.60 4.06 7.15
CA ILE A 197 -6.10 3.62 5.84
C ILE A 197 -7.26 3.35 4.88
N ASN A 198 -8.27 2.60 5.32
CA ASN A 198 -9.43 2.25 4.49
C ASN A 198 -10.22 3.49 4.06
N ILE A 199 -10.39 4.46 4.95
CA ILE A 199 -11.04 5.75 4.60
C ILE A 199 -10.21 6.50 3.58
N ALA A 200 -8.89 6.62 3.79
CA ALA A 200 -7.99 7.31 2.85
C ALA A 200 -8.01 6.67 1.46
N GLN A 201 -7.99 5.35 1.39
CA GLN A 201 -8.08 4.60 0.13
C GLN A 201 -9.44 4.80 -0.56
N SER A 202 -10.53 4.75 0.20
CA SER A 202 -11.89 4.95 -0.32
C SER A 202 -12.05 6.34 -0.92
N VAL A 203 -11.58 7.38 -0.23
CA VAL A 203 -11.64 8.77 -0.73
C VAL A 203 -10.75 8.94 -1.97
N ARG A 204 -9.54 8.38 -1.99
CA ARG A 204 -8.66 8.42 -3.17
C ARG A 204 -9.29 7.73 -4.39
N SER A 205 -9.87 6.55 -4.16
CA SER A 205 -10.58 5.80 -5.21
C SER A 205 -11.79 6.58 -5.74
N TRP A 206 -12.57 7.17 -4.84
CA TRP A 206 -13.70 8.01 -5.23
C TRP A 206 -13.26 9.23 -6.06
N LYS A 207 -12.18 9.94 -5.64
CA LYS A 207 -11.62 11.05 -6.42
C LYS A 207 -11.22 10.60 -7.83
N ALA A 208 -10.48 9.51 -7.92
CA ALA A 208 -10.04 8.97 -9.22
C ALA A 208 -11.21 8.61 -10.13
N ASN A 209 -12.24 7.93 -9.60
CA ASN A 209 -13.44 7.54 -10.34
C ASN A 209 -14.30 8.76 -10.75
N SER A 210 -14.24 9.84 -9.98
CA SER A 210 -14.92 11.11 -10.26
C SER A 210 -14.12 12.05 -11.17
N GLY A 211 -12.94 11.65 -11.64
CA GLY A 211 -12.07 12.47 -12.47
C GLY A 211 -11.42 13.66 -11.73
N LEU A 212 -11.41 13.62 -10.39
CA LEU A 212 -10.83 14.65 -9.54
C LEU A 212 -9.34 14.39 -9.31
N ALA A 213 -8.55 15.45 -9.18
CA ALA A 213 -7.15 15.31 -8.78
C ALA A 213 -7.06 14.82 -7.33
N LEU A 214 -6.05 14.01 -7.00
CA LEU A 214 -5.89 13.47 -5.65
C LEU A 214 -5.74 14.56 -4.59
N ASN A 215 -5.12 15.69 -4.95
CA ASN A 215 -4.95 16.86 -4.10
C ASN A 215 -6.12 17.85 -4.15
N GLU A 216 -7.20 17.55 -4.87
CA GLU A 216 -8.38 18.41 -4.92
C GLU A 216 -9.04 18.50 -3.56
N LYS A 217 -9.47 19.72 -3.18
CA LYS A 217 -10.12 19.96 -1.89
C LYS A 217 -11.57 19.51 -1.93
N ILE A 218 -11.97 18.73 -0.95
CA ILE A 218 -13.37 18.33 -0.73
C ILE A 218 -13.93 19.16 0.41
N SER A 219 -15.21 19.53 0.33
CA SER A 219 -15.86 20.37 1.32
C SER A 219 -15.97 19.73 2.70
N ASN A 220 -16.28 18.44 2.76
CA ASN A 220 -16.37 17.65 3.99
C ASN A 220 -16.43 16.15 3.66
N VAL A 221 -15.89 15.32 4.57
CA VAL A 221 -16.05 13.86 4.54
C VAL A 221 -16.71 13.44 5.86
N GLU A 222 -17.89 12.85 5.78
CA GLU A 222 -18.57 12.27 6.93
C GLU A 222 -18.20 10.82 7.11
N VAL A 223 -17.67 10.48 8.28
CA VAL A 223 -17.29 9.11 8.63
C VAL A 223 -18.22 8.62 9.73
N TYR A 224 -18.94 7.55 9.44
CA TYR A 224 -19.85 6.91 10.39
C TYR A 224 -19.16 5.75 11.09
N VAL A 225 -18.98 5.85 12.41
CA VAL A 225 -18.28 4.86 13.23
C VAL A 225 -19.28 4.10 14.09
N GLN A 226 -19.15 2.77 14.10
CA GLN A 226 -19.91 1.90 15.00
C GLN A 226 -18.96 1.43 16.12
N GLY A 227 -18.93 2.12 17.25
CA GLY A 227 -18.07 1.78 18.38
C GLY A 227 -17.50 3.01 19.09
N GLN A 228 -16.65 2.76 20.11
CA GLN A 228 -15.96 3.80 20.89
C GLN A 228 -14.50 4.00 20.42
N GLU A 229 -14.18 3.68 19.18
CA GLU A 229 -12.81 3.79 18.69
C GLU A 229 -12.40 5.26 18.54
N SER A 230 -11.28 5.61 19.14
CA SER A 230 -10.67 6.93 18.96
C SER A 230 -9.92 6.96 17.64
N ILE A 231 -10.49 7.61 16.63
CA ILE A 231 -9.86 7.78 15.32
C ILE A 231 -9.17 9.14 15.29
N ASP A 232 -7.86 9.15 15.10
CA ASP A 232 -7.11 10.38 14.84
C ASP A 232 -7.36 10.84 13.39
N THR A 233 -8.13 11.92 13.27
CA THR A 233 -8.52 12.45 11.96
C THR A 233 -7.52 13.44 11.36
N LEU A 234 -6.49 13.86 12.09
CA LEU A 234 -5.59 14.92 11.66
C LEU A 234 -4.74 14.51 10.44
N ASP A 235 -4.08 13.37 10.53
CA ASP A 235 -3.29 12.84 9.41
C ASP A 235 -4.20 12.52 8.21
N LEU A 236 -5.36 11.92 8.48
CA LEU A 236 -6.33 11.58 7.46
C LEU A 236 -6.86 12.82 6.75
N SER A 237 -7.27 13.85 7.50
CA SER A 237 -7.78 15.12 6.95
C SER A 237 -6.75 15.80 6.05
N ALA A 238 -5.48 15.82 6.47
CA ALA A 238 -4.38 16.36 5.68
C ALA A 238 -4.15 15.55 4.39
N ALA A 239 -4.14 14.22 4.49
CA ALA A 239 -3.86 13.34 3.36
C ALA A 239 -4.95 13.36 2.29
N ILE A 240 -6.22 13.47 2.67
CA ILE A 240 -7.34 13.52 1.71
C ILE A 240 -7.71 14.94 1.28
N ASN A 241 -7.09 15.96 1.89
CA ASN A 241 -7.39 17.38 1.69
C ASN A 241 -8.88 17.71 1.91
N ALA A 242 -9.42 17.25 3.06
CA ALA A 242 -10.82 17.48 3.43
C ALA A 242 -11.00 17.53 4.95
N PRO A 243 -11.88 18.40 5.48
CA PRO A 243 -12.36 18.28 6.85
C PRO A 243 -13.09 16.94 7.04
N ILE A 244 -12.96 16.36 8.25
CA ILE A 244 -13.62 15.10 8.59
C ILE A 244 -14.58 15.33 9.75
N SER A 245 -15.79 14.86 9.58
CA SER A 245 -16.82 14.86 10.61
C SER A 245 -17.14 13.43 11.04
N LEU A 246 -16.78 13.09 12.29
CA LEU A 246 -17.11 11.77 12.85
C LEU A 246 -18.56 11.78 13.34
N LYS A 247 -19.34 10.80 12.93
CA LYS A 247 -20.73 10.60 13.33
C LYS A 247 -20.93 9.18 13.86
N SER A 248 -21.77 9.03 14.87
CA SER A 248 -22.15 7.71 15.39
C SER A 248 -23.31 7.14 14.59
N GLY A 249 -23.33 5.80 14.41
CA GLY A 249 -24.44 5.10 13.77
C GLY A 249 -24.20 4.77 12.29
N LYS A 250 -25.27 4.69 11.52
CA LYS A 250 -25.23 4.41 10.08
C LYS A 250 -25.66 5.65 9.31
N PRO A 251 -25.05 5.92 8.14
CA PRO A 251 -25.55 6.98 7.28
C PRO A 251 -26.95 6.66 6.76
N ASP A 252 -27.77 7.68 6.64
CA ASP A 252 -29.06 7.56 5.92
C ASP A 252 -28.77 7.67 4.41
N LEU A 253 -28.41 6.53 3.81
CA LEU A 253 -28.00 6.46 2.43
C LEU A 253 -29.19 6.06 1.57
N ILE A 254 -29.54 6.90 0.60
CA ILE A 254 -30.39 6.53 -0.51
C ILE A 254 -29.50 5.88 -1.58
N LEU A 255 -29.63 4.57 -1.76
CA LEU A 255 -28.93 3.86 -2.82
C LEU A 255 -29.54 4.25 -4.17
N ILE A 256 -28.80 5.00 -4.96
CA ILE A 256 -29.15 5.30 -6.34
C ILE A 256 -28.42 4.30 -7.22
N PRO A 257 -29.12 3.49 -8.05
CA PRO A 257 -28.45 2.61 -8.98
C PRO A 257 -27.57 3.43 -9.92
N SER A 258 -26.31 3.00 -10.10
CA SER A 258 -25.35 3.67 -10.99
C SER A 258 -25.29 3.05 -12.36
N ASP A 259 -25.67 1.78 -12.48
CA ASP A 259 -25.66 1.03 -13.73
C ASP A 259 -26.57 -0.18 -13.66
N VAL A 260 -26.86 -0.80 -14.82
CA VAL A 260 -27.62 -2.03 -14.98
C VAL A 260 -26.77 -3.05 -15.72
N GLU A 261 -26.43 -4.11 -15.03
CA GLU A 261 -25.80 -5.28 -15.65
C GLU A 261 -26.88 -6.22 -16.18
N ILE A 262 -26.73 -6.62 -17.43
CA ILE A 262 -27.70 -7.46 -18.12
C ILE A 262 -27.17 -8.88 -18.19
N ASP A 263 -27.90 -9.81 -17.57
CA ASP A 263 -27.60 -11.23 -17.69
C ASP A 263 -28.14 -11.82 -19.01
N TYR A 264 -27.26 -11.89 -19.99
CA TYR A 264 -27.58 -12.46 -21.31
C TYR A 264 -27.91 -13.95 -21.26
N SER A 265 -27.48 -14.67 -20.22
CA SER A 265 -27.80 -16.09 -20.06
C SER A 265 -29.28 -16.32 -19.78
N LEU A 266 -29.95 -15.35 -19.15
CA LEU A 266 -31.40 -15.37 -18.87
C LEU A 266 -32.20 -14.76 -20.01
N ILE A 267 -31.73 -13.67 -20.60
CA ILE A 267 -32.46 -12.97 -21.67
C ILE A 267 -32.46 -13.78 -22.97
N GLY A 268 -31.35 -14.41 -23.34
CA GLY A 268 -31.23 -15.18 -24.57
C GLY A 268 -32.28 -16.30 -24.70
N PRO A 269 -32.38 -17.24 -23.75
CA PRO A 269 -33.35 -18.31 -23.77
C PRO A 269 -34.81 -17.83 -23.72
N THR A 270 -35.04 -16.73 -22.96
CA THR A 270 -36.42 -16.21 -22.74
C THR A 270 -36.96 -15.45 -23.93
N PHE A 271 -36.13 -14.57 -24.56
CA PHE A 271 -36.61 -13.64 -25.59
C PHE A 271 -36.13 -13.99 -27.02
N ARG A 272 -35.17 -14.93 -27.16
CA ARG A 272 -34.63 -15.43 -28.43
C ARG A 272 -34.31 -14.30 -29.41
N GLU A 273 -34.94 -14.27 -30.60
CA GLU A 273 -34.70 -13.26 -31.64
C GLU A 273 -35.02 -11.81 -31.22
N LYS A 274 -35.78 -11.62 -30.12
CA LYS A 274 -36.09 -10.30 -29.57
C LYS A 274 -35.14 -9.83 -28.48
N SER A 275 -34.10 -10.61 -28.14
CA SER A 275 -33.18 -10.30 -27.06
C SER A 275 -32.53 -8.93 -27.21
N ASP A 276 -32.06 -8.58 -28.41
CA ASP A 276 -31.41 -7.28 -28.66
C ASP A 276 -32.38 -6.09 -28.50
N THR A 277 -33.67 -6.31 -28.88
CA THR A 277 -34.70 -5.29 -28.72
C THR A 277 -35.00 -5.06 -27.23
N VAL A 278 -35.08 -6.13 -26.44
CA VAL A 278 -35.32 -6.06 -25.01
C VAL A 278 -34.15 -5.40 -24.29
N VAL A 279 -32.92 -5.80 -24.59
CA VAL A 279 -31.70 -5.18 -24.03
C VAL A 279 -31.67 -3.68 -24.34
N SER A 280 -31.96 -3.32 -25.58
CA SER A 280 -31.99 -1.91 -26.01
C SER A 280 -33.10 -1.11 -25.32
N ALA A 281 -34.22 -1.72 -25.01
CA ALA A 281 -35.33 -1.10 -24.27
C ALA A 281 -34.94 -0.90 -22.81
N ILE A 282 -34.39 -1.91 -22.14
CA ILE A 282 -33.94 -1.81 -20.74
C ILE A 282 -32.87 -0.71 -20.58
N LYS A 283 -31.87 -0.65 -21.48
CA LYS A 283 -30.82 0.37 -21.43
C LYS A 283 -31.31 1.80 -21.66
N LYS A 284 -32.50 1.98 -22.17
CA LYS A 284 -33.14 3.30 -22.36
C LYS A 284 -34.00 3.75 -21.17
N LEU A 285 -34.34 2.84 -20.27
CA LEU A 285 -35.13 3.18 -19.09
C LEU A 285 -34.27 3.97 -18.08
N PRO A 286 -34.85 4.95 -17.38
CA PRO A 286 -34.20 5.57 -16.24
C PRO A 286 -33.88 4.55 -15.16
N LEU A 287 -32.68 4.63 -14.57
CA LEU A 287 -32.24 3.71 -13.52
C LEU A 287 -33.19 3.66 -12.31
N SER A 288 -33.81 4.78 -11.98
CA SER A 288 -34.84 4.89 -10.93
C SER A 288 -36.09 4.07 -11.23
N GLU A 289 -36.47 3.97 -12.50
CA GLU A 289 -37.64 3.20 -12.94
C GLU A 289 -37.33 1.69 -12.91
N ILE A 290 -36.12 1.30 -13.33
CA ILE A 290 -35.64 -0.09 -13.26
C ILE A 290 -35.60 -0.53 -11.79
N LYS A 291 -35.06 0.26 -10.87
CA LYS A 291 -35.07 -0.02 -9.44
C LYS A 291 -36.45 -0.24 -8.89
N LEU A 292 -37.38 0.67 -9.20
CA LEU A 292 -38.77 0.56 -8.75
C LEU A 292 -39.46 -0.73 -9.25
N GLN A 293 -39.22 -1.09 -10.51
CA GLN A 293 -39.76 -2.32 -11.11
C GLN A 293 -39.21 -3.60 -10.43
N LEU A 294 -37.89 -3.63 -10.12
CA LEU A 294 -37.28 -4.75 -9.42
C LEU A 294 -37.82 -4.88 -7.98
N GLU A 295 -37.90 -3.77 -7.25
CA GLU A 295 -38.44 -3.76 -5.87
C GLU A 295 -39.93 -4.15 -5.81
N THR A 296 -40.72 -3.74 -6.81
CA THR A 296 -42.15 -4.02 -6.85
C THR A 296 -42.44 -5.49 -7.20
N ASN A 297 -41.61 -6.13 -8.00
CA ASN A 297 -41.77 -7.49 -8.44
C ASN A 297 -41.08 -8.53 -7.56
N GLY A 298 -40.44 -8.12 -6.45
CA GLY A 298 -39.87 -9.02 -5.46
C GLY A 298 -38.59 -9.74 -5.94
N ILE A 299 -37.84 -9.11 -6.84
CA ILE A 299 -36.57 -9.60 -7.37
C ILE A 299 -35.43 -8.84 -6.70
#